data_47fb442d84c1d8b80857af58eefe24f2
#
_entry.id   47fb442d84c1d8b80857af58eefe24f2
#
_cell.length_a   1.000
_cell.length_b   1.000
_cell.length_c   1.000
_cell.angle_alpha   90.00
_cell.angle_beta   90.00
_cell.angle_gamma   90.00
#
_symmetry.space_group_name_H-M   'P 1'
#
loop_
_entity.id
_entity.type
_entity.pdbx_description
1 polymer ?
#
loop_
_entity_poly.entity_id
_entity_poly.type
_entity_poly.pdbx_seq_one_letter_code
_entity_poly.pdbx_strand_id
1 'polypeptide(L)'
;MYRVNDLVVYPAQGVGKINRIDSKSMAGTSCDFYRVCIQNSNITLIVPVKNAQNVGLRRLVSKDKASRILEALKNGTDKPVFVGQNWNRRFRDYIDKMKSPDLKVVAGVLHELLVIGRRKDLSFGERRLKEQAMSLVAGELSEVLGIKEEDLKKAL
;
A
#
# COMPACT_ATOMS: atom_id res chain seq x y z
N MET A 1 13.00 16.25 0.49
CA MET A 1 12.85 16.17 -0.96
C MET A 1 13.43 14.86 -1.46
N TYR A 2 12.75 14.17 -2.38
CA TYR A 2 13.23 12.90 -2.93
C TYR A 2 14.19 13.14 -4.09
N ARG A 3 14.98 12.12 -4.40
CA ARG A 3 15.97 12.15 -5.50
C ARG A 3 15.59 11.11 -6.56
N VAL A 4 16.12 11.25 -7.75
CA VAL A 4 16.01 10.23 -8.80
C VAL A 4 16.56 8.90 -8.28
N ASN A 5 15.87 7.82 -8.57
CA ASN A 5 16.10 6.44 -8.11
C ASN A 5 15.67 6.15 -6.66
N ASP A 6 15.16 7.12 -5.92
CA ASP A 6 14.59 6.83 -4.61
C ASP A 6 13.34 5.97 -4.74
N LEU A 7 13.21 4.99 -3.84
CA LEU A 7 11.99 4.22 -3.69
C LEU A 7 11.03 4.97 -2.77
N VAL A 8 9.80 5.03 -3.20
CA VAL A 8 8.71 5.70 -2.47
C VAL A 8 7.46 4.85 -2.52
N VAL A 9 6.49 5.19 -1.69
CA VAL A 9 5.17 4.57 -1.72
C VAL A 9 4.13 5.64 -2.02
N TYR A 10 3.32 5.39 -3.04
CA TYR A 10 2.15 6.20 -3.34
C TYR A 10 0.91 5.48 -2.79
N PRO A 11 0.15 6.10 -1.88
CA PRO A 11 -1.00 5.44 -1.25
C PRO A 11 -1.97 4.86 -2.29
N ALA A 12 -2.45 3.66 -2.04
CA ALA A 12 -3.33 2.87 -2.91
C ALA A 12 -2.69 2.36 -4.21
N GLN A 13 -1.53 2.85 -4.60
CA GLN A 13 -0.82 2.43 -5.81
C GLN A 13 0.37 1.51 -5.53
N GLY A 14 1.03 1.69 -4.41
CA GLY A 14 2.14 0.83 -3.98
C GLY A 14 3.51 1.44 -4.16
N VAL A 15 4.52 0.56 -4.19
CA VAL A 15 5.92 0.96 -4.31
C VAL A 15 6.21 1.48 -5.71
N GLY A 16 6.87 2.60 -5.76
CA GLY A 16 7.34 3.19 -7.00
C GLY A 16 8.75 3.72 -6.87
N LYS A 17 9.33 4.05 -7.99
CA LYS A 17 10.68 4.62 -8.08
C LYS A 17 10.57 6.00 -8.71
N ILE A 18 11.26 6.97 -8.13
CA ILE A 18 11.40 8.29 -8.76
C ILE A 18 12.27 8.12 -9.99
N ASN A 19 11.65 8.13 -11.14
CA ASN A 19 12.34 7.93 -12.40
C ASN A 19 12.99 9.21 -12.89
N ARG A 20 12.31 10.34 -12.65
CA ARG A 20 12.74 11.64 -13.18
C ARG A 20 12.11 12.76 -12.37
N ILE A 21 12.79 13.88 -12.31
CA ILE A 21 12.25 15.13 -11.76
C ILE A 21 12.24 16.17 -12.87
N ASP A 22 11.06 16.59 -13.26
CA ASP A 22 10.86 17.57 -14.32
C ASP A 22 10.55 18.95 -13.73
N SER A 23 11.08 19.98 -14.38
CA SER A 23 10.74 21.37 -14.06
C SER A 23 9.90 21.94 -15.20
N LYS A 24 8.77 22.55 -14.86
CA LYS A 24 7.92 23.25 -15.82
C LYS A 24 7.70 24.69 -15.34
N SER A 25 7.82 25.62 -16.27
CA SER A 25 7.47 27.02 -16.03
C SER A 25 6.01 27.24 -16.48
N MET A 26 5.18 27.65 -15.55
CA MET A 26 3.78 28.01 -15.84
C MET A 26 3.51 29.39 -15.27
N ALA A 27 3.05 30.31 -16.14
CA ALA A 27 2.67 31.68 -15.76
C ALA A 27 3.75 32.42 -14.96
N GLY A 28 5.02 32.26 -15.36
CA GLY A 28 6.16 32.89 -14.68
C GLY A 28 6.62 32.20 -13.41
N THR A 29 5.98 31.08 -13.01
CA THR A 29 6.37 30.31 -11.82
C THR A 29 6.91 28.96 -12.26
N SER A 30 8.08 28.56 -11.72
CA SER A 30 8.67 27.25 -11.96
C SER A 30 8.11 26.23 -10.96
N CYS A 31 7.63 25.10 -11.48
CA CYS A 31 7.11 23.99 -10.68
C CYS A 31 7.87 22.72 -11.01
N ASP A 32 8.28 22.00 -9.97
CA ASP A 32 8.95 20.71 -10.12
C ASP A 32 7.96 19.57 -9.92
N PHE A 33 8.13 18.49 -10.68
CA PHE A 33 7.29 17.31 -10.64
C PHE A 33 8.14 16.05 -10.52
N TYR A 34 7.74 15.15 -9.63
CA TYR A 34 8.27 13.79 -9.60
C TYR A 34 7.55 12.93 -10.64
N ARG A 35 8.30 12.18 -11.41
CA ARG A 35 7.75 11.07 -12.17
C ARG A 35 7.99 9.79 -11.38
N VAL A 36 6.90 9.21 -10.87
CA VAL A 36 6.95 8.00 -10.06
C VAL A 36 6.47 6.83 -10.90
N CYS A 37 7.36 5.88 -11.18
CA CYS A 37 7.00 4.66 -11.88
C CYS A 37 6.62 3.59 -10.85
N ILE A 38 5.36 3.18 -10.85
CA ILE A 38 4.84 2.14 -9.95
C ILE A 38 5.30 0.77 -10.46
N GLN A 39 5.96 0.00 -9.59
CA GLN A 39 6.64 -1.23 -9.99
C GLN A 39 5.71 -2.31 -10.54
N ASN A 40 4.57 -2.54 -9.87
CA ASN A 40 3.70 -3.67 -10.22
C ASN A 40 2.75 -3.40 -11.39
N SER A 41 2.50 -2.15 -11.73
CA SER A 41 1.55 -1.79 -12.78
C SER A 41 2.18 -1.08 -13.96
N ASN A 42 3.44 -0.70 -13.86
CA ASN A 42 4.16 0.12 -14.84
C ASN A 42 3.45 1.47 -15.14
N ILE A 43 2.59 1.91 -14.25
CA ILE A 43 1.94 3.22 -14.35
C ILE A 43 2.93 4.28 -13.91
N THR A 44 3.01 5.38 -14.66
CA THR A 44 3.78 6.55 -14.26
C THR A 44 2.85 7.61 -13.70
N LEU A 45 3.10 8.00 -12.46
CA LEU A 45 2.36 9.06 -11.80
C LEU A 45 3.20 10.34 -11.80
N ILE A 46 2.55 11.47 -12.04
CA ILE A 46 3.20 12.77 -12.01
C ILE A 46 2.73 13.48 -10.74
N VAL A 47 3.67 13.76 -9.83
CA VAL A 47 3.37 14.32 -8.52
C VAL A 47 4.10 15.65 -8.36
N PRO A 48 3.39 16.76 -8.22
CA PRO A 48 4.04 18.03 -7.91
C PRO A 48 4.82 17.93 -6.60
N VAL A 49 6.07 18.37 -6.60
CA VAL A 49 6.94 18.31 -5.42
C VAL A 49 6.27 18.98 -4.21
N LYS A 50 5.64 20.11 -4.44
CA LYS A 50 4.92 20.85 -3.39
C LYS A 50 3.72 20.09 -2.81
N ASN A 51 3.15 19.18 -3.57
CA ASN A 51 1.95 18.43 -3.18
C ASN A 51 2.25 17.00 -2.74
N ALA A 52 3.51 16.57 -2.82
CA ALA A 52 3.89 15.20 -2.52
C ALA A 52 3.47 14.76 -1.12
N GLN A 53 3.67 15.61 -0.13
CA GLN A 53 3.29 15.31 1.25
C GLN A 53 1.76 15.23 1.41
N ASN A 54 1.02 16.10 0.74
CA ASN A 54 -0.45 16.12 0.82
C ASN A 54 -1.09 14.86 0.22
N VAL A 55 -0.51 14.31 -0.85
CA VAL A 55 -1.01 13.06 -1.44
C VAL A 55 -0.52 11.83 -0.67
N GLY A 56 0.31 12.01 0.33
CA GLY A 56 0.80 10.93 1.18
C GLY A 56 2.00 10.17 0.62
N LEU A 57 2.70 10.73 -0.37
CA LEU A 57 3.93 10.12 -0.87
C LEU A 57 4.94 10.03 0.27
N ARG A 58 5.48 8.83 0.50
CA ARG A 58 6.36 8.56 1.63
C ARG A 58 7.48 7.60 1.26
N ARG A 59 8.47 7.52 2.11
CA ARG A 59 9.50 6.47 2.01
C ARG A 59 8.92 5.14 2.48
N LEU A 60 9.56 4.05 2.08
CA LEU A 60 9.20 2.72 2.56
C LEU A 60 9.42 2.65 4.08
N VAL A 61 8.67 1.76 4.73
CA VAL A 61 8.82 1.53 6.17
C VAL A 61 10.22 0.97 6.49
N SER A 62 10.65 1.12 7.74
CA SER A 62 11.89 0.53 8.22
C SER A 62 11.81 -0.99 8.24
N LYS A 63 12.96 -1.66 8.26
CA LYS A 63 13.03 -3.12 8.39
C LYS A 63 12.35 -3.61 9.67
N ASP A 64 12.52 -2.88 10.76
CA ASP A 64 11.92 -3.20 12.05
C ASP A 64 10.39 -3.15 11.97
N LYS A 65 9.84 -2.08 11.42
CA LYS A 65 8.40 -1.94 11.23
C LYS A 65 7.86 -3.01 10.27
N ALA A 66 8.57 -3.27 9.18
CA ALA A 66 8.20 -4.30 8.22
C ALA A 66 8.15 -5.69 8.86
N SER A 67 9.14 -6.03 9.68
CA SER A 67 9.19 -7.30 10.40
C SER A 67 8.03 -7.46 11.37
N ARG A 68 7.69 -6.39 12.10
CA ARG A 68 6.54 -6.40 13.03
C ARG A 68 5.21 -6.60 12.30
N ILE A 69 5.04 -5.95 11.17
CA ILE A 69 3.82 -6.09 10.35
C ILE A 69 3.71 -7.52 9.84
N LEU A 70 4.80 -8.09 9.31
CA LEU A 70 4.81 -9.46 8.82
C LEU A 70 4.48 -10.45 9.93
N GLU A 71 5.08 -10.29 11.09
CA GLU A 71 4.84 -11.16 12.24
C GLU A 71 3.37 -11.07 12.70
N ALA A 72 2.82 -9.88 12.76
CA ALA A 72 1.42 -9.68 13.12
C ALA A 72 0.46 -10.36 12.13
N LEU A 73 0.79 -10.33 10.85
CA LEU A 73 -0.02 -11.00 9.81
C LEU A 73 0.04 -12.53 9.94
N LYS A 74 1.21 -13.08 10.28
CA LYS A 74 1.38 -14.53 10.46
C LYS A 74 0.75 -15.05 11.74
N ASN A 75 0.90 -14.32 12.84
CA ASN A 75 0.56 -14.76 14.19
C ASN A 75 -0.64 -14.01 14.77
N GLY A 76 -1.39 -13.30 13.94
CA GLY A 76 -2.53 -12.52 14.39
C GLY A 76 -3.64 -13.39 15.00
N THR A 77 -4.34 -12.85 15.99
CA THR A 77 -5.44 -13.53 16.65
C THR A 77 -6.67 -13.62 15.73
N ASP A 78 -7.32 -14.78 15.72
CA ASP A 78 -8.53 -15.02 14.94
C ASP A 78 -9.78 -14.40 15.59
N LYS A 79 -9.70 -13.19 16.08
CA LYS A 79 -10.89 -12.53 16.65
C LYS A 79 -11.81 -12.06 15.52
N PRO A 80 -13.11 -12.35 15.61
CA PRO A 80 -14.07 -11.80 14.66
C PRO A 80 -14.11 -10.27 14.81
N VAL A 81 -13.80 -9.58 13.74
CA VAL A 81 -13.62 -8.13 13.78
C VAL A 81 -14.92 -7.38 13.53
N PHE A 82 -15.88 -8.04 12.88
CA PHE A 82 -17.15 -7.42 12.55
C PHE A 82 -18.34 -8.29 12.95
N VAL A 83 -19.00 -7.86 14.00
CA VAL A 83 -20.31 -8.37 14.35
C VAL A 83 -21.32 -7.26 14.03
N GLY A 84 -22.19 -7.50 13.05
CA GLY A 84 -23.35 -6.65 12.80
C GLY A 84 -23.19 -5.48 11.83
N GLN A 85 -22.06 -5.34 11.14
CA GLN A 85 -21.93 -4.31 10.10
C GLN A 85 -22.35 -4.85 8.74
N ASN A 86 -23.14 -4.05 7.96
CA ASN A 86 -23.47 -4.44 6.60
C ASN A 86 -22.27 -4.29 5.66
N TRP A 87 -22.32 -5.00 4.53
CA TRP A 87 -21.22 -5.01 3.56
C TRP A 87 -20.89 -3.63 2.99
N ASN A 88 -21.89 -2.81 2.71
CA ASN A 88 -21.64 -1.50 2.11
C ASN A 88 -20.80 -0.60 3.03
N ARG A 89 -21.08 -0.64 4.33
CA ARG A 89 -20.33 0.11 5.34
C ARG A 89 -18.91 -0.43 5.48
N ARG A 90 -18.76 -1.75 5.55
CA ARG A 90 -17.45 -2.42 5.61
C ARG A 90 -16.62 -2.10 4.36
N PHE A 91 -17.24 -2.17 3.20
CA PHE A 91 -16.57 -1.88 1.93
C PHE A 91 -16.00 -0.46 1.89
N ARG A 92 -16.80 0.53 2.29
CA ARG A 92 -16.33 1.93 2.36
C ARG A 92 -15.16 2.08 3.32
N ASP A 93 -15.25 1.45 4.49
CA ASP A 93 -14.20 1.47 5.50
C ASP A 93 -12.90 0.86 4.96
N TYR A 94 -12.99 -0.28 4.30
CA TYR A 94 -11.82 -0.91 3.67
C TYR A 94 -11.21 -0.04 2.58
N ILE A 95 -12.02 0.54 1.71
CA ILE A 95 -11.53 1.42 0.64
C ILE A 95 -10.80 2.64 1.24
N ASP A 96 -11.35 3.25 2.26
CA ASP A 96 -10.72 4.39 2.93
C ASP A 96 -9.38 4.00 3.57
N LYS A 97 -9.33 2.85 4.23
CA LYS A 97 -8.10 2.34 4.84
C LYS A 97 -7.04 1.97 3.80
N MET A 98 -7.46 1.46 2.64
CA MET A 98 -6.54 1.14 1.53
C MET A 98 -5.83 2.37 0.97
N LYS A 99 -6.41 3.55 1.14
CA LYS A 99 -5.81 4.82 0.72
C LYS A 99 -4.90 5.43 1.78
N SER A 100 -4.81 4.81 2.95
CA SER A 100 -3.97 5.31 4.03
C SER A 100 -2.49 5.30 3.64
N PRO A 101 -1.73 6.35 3.97
CA PRO A 101 -0.28 6.32 3.83
C PRO A 101 0.41 5.44 4.88
N ASP A 102 -0.30 4.97 5.89
CA ASP A 102 0.26 4.09 6.93
C ASP A 102 0.08 2.62 6.52
N LEU A 103 1.19 1.94 6.25
CA LEU A 103 1.18 0.52 5.87
C LEU A 103 0.49 -0.36 6.92
N LYS A 104 0.61 -0.03 8.18
CA LYS A 104 -0.04 -0.77 9.28
C LYS A 104 -1.56 -0.79 9.12
N VAL A 105 -2.16 0.30 8.67
CA VAL A 105 -3.60 0.39 8.42
C VAL A 105 -4.01 -0.53 7.26
N VAL A 106 -3.25 -0.49 6.18
CA VAL A 106 -3.49 -1.37 5.01
C VAL A 106 -3.30 -2.84 5.39
N ALA A 107 -2.27 -3.15 6.17
CA ALA A 107 -2.04 -4.50 6.68
C ALA A 107 -3.18 -4.97 7.59
N GLY A 108 -3.80 -4.07 8.31
CA GLY A 108 -4.99 -4.37 9.12
C GLY A 108 -6.16 -4.85 8.27
N VAL A 109 -6.40 -4.22 7.14
CA VAL A 109 -7.43 -4.68 6.17
C VAL A 109 -7.10 -6.08 5.68
N LEU A 110 -5.87 -6.31 5.28
CA LEU A 110 -5.42 -7.63 4.84
C LEU A 110 -5.63 -8.69 5.92
N HIS A 111 -5.25 -8.38 7.15
CA HIS A 111 -5.40 -9.28 8.28
C HIS A 111 -6.86 -9.68 8.50
N GLU A 112 -7.77 -8.72 8.50
CA GLU A 112 -9.20 -8.99 8.65
C GLU A 112 -9.73 -9.92 7.56
N LEU A 113 -9.36 -9.66 6.31
CA LEU A 113 -9.81 -10.49 5.19
C LEU A 113 -9.21 -11.90 5.23
N LEU A 114 -7.97 -12.03 5.69
CA LEU A 114 -7.36 -13.35 5.93
C LEU A 114 -8.11 -14.13 7.02
N VAL A 115 -8.47 -13.49 8.10
CA VAL A 115 -9.23 -14.11 9.19
C VAL A 115 -10.62 -14.55 8.72
N ILE A 116 -11.33 -13.70 8.00
CA ILE A 116 -12.64 -14.02 7.44
C ILE A 116 -12.52 -15.21 6.48
N GLY A 117 -11.52 -15.22 5.61
CA GLY A 117 -11.29 -16.26 4.62
C GLY A 117 -10.98 -17.64 5.22
N ARG A 118 -10.49 -17.70 6.45
CA ARG A 118 -10.28 -18.97 7.17
C ARG A 118 -11.56 -19.57 7.67
N ARG A 119 -12.60 -18.77 7.85
CA ARG A 119 -13.89 -19.20 8.44
C ARG A 119 -14.95 -19.50 7.40
N LYS A 120 -14.89 -18.81 6.28
CA LYS A 120 -15.86 -18.95 5.19
C LYS A 120 -15.21 -18.57 3.87
N ASP A 121 -15.83 -18.98 2.78
CA ASP A 121 -15.42 -18.52 1.45
C ASP A 121 -15.65 -17.02 1.34
N LEU A 122 -14.64 -16.31 0.86
CA LEU A 122 -14.75 -14.88 0.61
C LEU A 122 -15.69 -14.62 -0.57
N SER A 123 -16.52 -13.58 -0.47
CA SER A 123 -17.28 -13.06 -1.59
C SER A 123 -16.33 -12.52 -2.67
N PHE A 124 -16.87 -12.27 -3.87
CA PHE A 124 -16.09 -11.69 -4.96
C PHE A 124 -15.44 -10.36 -4.56
N GLY A 125 -16.21 -9.46 -3.92
CA GLY A 125 -15.71 -8.17 -3.46
C GLY A 125 -14.64 -8.30 -2.38
N GLU A 126 -14.82 -9.22 -1.43
CA GLU A 126 -13.84 -9.50 -0.38
C GLU A 126 -12.53 -10.05 -0.97
N ARG A 127 -12.61 -10.97 -1.92
CA ARG A 127 -11.42 -11.52 -2.60
C ARG A 127 -10.66 -10.44 -3.34
N ARG A 128 -11.36 -9.56 -4.04
CA ARG A 128 -10.75 -8.46 -4.78
C ARG A 128 -10.00 -7.49 -3.86
N LEU A 129 -10.60 -7.13 -2.74
CA LEU A 129 -9.96 -6.29 -1.72
C LEU A 129 -8.75 -6.99 -1.10
N LYS A 130 -8.87 -8.27 -0.80
CA LYS A 130 -7.75 -9.08 -0.29
C LYS A 130 -6.57 -9.07 -1.26
N GLU A 131 -6.82 -9.28 -2.55
CA GLU A 131 -5.77 -9.24 -3.57
C GLU A 131 -5.10 -7.89 -3.65
N GLN A 132 -5.87 -6.81 -3.60
CA GLN A 132 -5.33 -5.45 -3.62
C GLN A 132 -4.49 -5.16 -2.36
N ALA A 133 -5.00 -5.49 -1.19
CA ALA A 133 -4.27 -5.31 0.08
C ALA A 133 -3.01 -6.17 0.12
N MET A 134 -3.10 -7.41 -0.35
CA MET A 134 -1.95 -8.32 -0.44
C MET A 134 -0.86 -7.74 -1.34
N SER A 135 -1.24 -7.22 -2.49
CA SER A 135 -0.29 -6.62 -3.44
C SER A 135 0.43 -5.41 -2.83
N LEU A 136 -0.30 -4.53 -2.16
CA LEU A 136 0.28 -3.36 -1.51
C LEU A 136 1.23 -3.74 -0.37
N VAL A 137 0.80 -4.63 0.50
CA VAL A 137 1.58 -5.04 1.67
C VAL A 137 2.78 -5.89 1.26
N ALA A 138 2.56 -6.93 0.46
CA ALA A 138 3.65 -7.82 0.03
C ALA A 138 4.67 -7.08 -0.84
N GLY A 139 4.22 -6.16 -1.68
CA GLY A 139 5.11 -5.35 -2.51
C GLY A 139 6.08 -4.52 -1.69
N GLU A 140 5.60 -3.85 -0.66
CA GLU A 140 6.47 -3.04 0.20
C GLU A 140 7.34 -3.90 1.12
N LEU A 141 6.77 -4.94 1.73
CA LEU A 141 7.54 -5.83 2.61
C LEU A 141 8.65 -6.54 1.84
N SER A 142 8.40 -6.97 0.59
CA SER A 142 9.41 -7.63 -0.23
C SER A 142 10.61 -6.73 -0.49
N GLU A 143 10.36 -5.46 -0.80
CA GLU A 143 11.43 -4.48 -1.02
C GLU A 143 12.25 -4.21 0.24
N VAL A 144 11.58 -4.07 1.38
CA VAL A 144 12.24 -3.73 2.64
C VAL A 144 13.00 -4.91 3.21
N LEU A 145 12.41 -6.11 3.18
CA LEU A 145 12.95 -7.31 3.82
C LEU A 145 13.82 -8.15 2.89
N GLY A 146 13.83 -7.86 1.59
CA GLY A 146 14.59 -8.65 0.62
C GLY A 146 14.05 -10.07 0.42
N ILE A 147 12.76 -10.27 0.65
CA ILE A 147 12.07 -11.55 0.43
C ILE A 147 11.27 -11.42 -0.87
N LYS A 148 11.22 -12.50 -1.65
CA LYS A 148 10.42 -12.50 -2.87
C LYS A 148 8.95 -12.32 -2.54
N GLU A 149 8.27 -11.47 -3.31
CA GLU A 149 6.86 -11.18 -3.12
C GLU A 149 5.99 -12.45 -3.15
N GLU A 150 6.30 -13.37 -4.06
CA GLU A 150 5.61 -14.66 -4.17
C GLU A 150 5.73 -15.49 -2.89
N ASP A 151 6.91 -15.51 -2.27
CA ASP A 151 7.15 -16.23 -1.02
C ASP A 151 6.37 -15.61 0.14
N LEU A 152 6.29 -14.29 0.19
CA LEU A 152 5.47 -13.60 1.17
C LEU A 152 3.97 -13.93 1.01
N LYS A 153 3.47 -13.92 -0.20
CA LYS A 153 2.07 -14.26 -0.49
C LYS A 153 1.72 -15.69 -0.08
N LYS A 154 2.65 -16.63 -0.28
CA LYS A 154 2.46 -18.02 0.13
C LYS A 154 2.49 -18.19 1.65
N ALA A 155 3.26 -17.36 2.35
CA ALA A 155 3.36 -17.42 3.81
C ALA A 155 2.14 -16.83 4.53
N LEU A 156 1.34 -16.06 3.84
CA LEU A 156 0.15 -15.42 4.37
C LEU A 156 -1.12 -16.09 3.83
#